data_8b9c476b62cce031500219787e960f56
#
_entry.id   8b9c476b62cce031500219787e960f56
#
_cell.length_a   1.000
_cell.length_b   1.000
_cell.length_c   1.000
_cell.angle_alpha   90.00
_cell.angle_beta   90.00
_cell.angle_gamma   90.00
#
_symmetry.space_group_name_H-M   'P 1'
#
loop_
_entity.id
_entity.type
_entity.pdbx_description
1 polymer ?
#
loop_
_entity_poly.entity_id
_entity_poly.type
_entity_poly.pdbx_seq_one_letter_code
_entity_poly.pdbx_strand_id
1 'polypeptide(L)'
;MINSVTLPLLFIVLSLGQTKTTDVLYKENNRLERSEMEIVVDNEDINNSKLYKDPVNIYSIGHIFFWYGMSQFSEIETQHMLAISLGWELLELYLPYEFAKESYFNKVCDIFFNCLGFFIGKQQLK
;
A
#
# COMPACT_ATOMS: atom_id res chain seq x y z
N MET A 1 66.78 12.86 23.90
CA MET A 1 66.75 13.04 22.42
C MET A 1 65.82 11.98 21.89
N ILE A 2 64.61 12.39 21.51
CA ILE A 2 63.65 11.50 20.84
C ILE A 2 64.09 11.40 19.37
N ASN A 3 64.44 10.18 18.93
CA ASN A 3 64.93 9.95 17.58
C ASN A 3 63.87 10.40 16.57
N SER A 4 64.27 11.26 15.62
CA SER A 4 63.41 11.84 14.57
C SER A 4 62.69 10.79 13.68
N VAL A 5 63.01 9.52 13.81
CA VAL A 5 62.45 8.41 13.02
C VAL A 5 61.22 7.80 13.71
N THR A 6 61.06 7.95 15.04
CA THR A 6 59.95 7.34 15.77
C THR A 6 58.63 8.12 15.64
N LEU A 7 58.71 9.42 15.39
CA LEU A 7 57.53 10.28 15.25
C LEU A 7 56.65 9.97 13.99
N PRO A 8 57.25 9.80 12.79
CA PRO A 8 56.50 9.46 11.60
C PRO A 8 55.87 8.07 11.68
N LEU A 9 56.54 7.10 12.33
CA LEU A 9 55.98 5.75 12.47
C LEU A 9 54.74 5.72 13.38
N LEU A 10 54.74 6.52 14.45
CA LEU A 10 53.60 6.65 15.33
C LEU A 10 52.37 7.28 14.64
N PHE A 11 52.59 8.25 13.77
CA PHE A 11 51.56 8.88 12.95
C PHE A 11 50.92 7.90 11.95
N ILE A 12 51.74 7.06 11.30
CA ILE A 12 51.27 6.04 10.34
C ILE A 12 50.42 4.98 11.05
N VAL A 13 50.85 4.49 12.24
CA VAL A 13 50.07 3.52 13.02
C VAL A 13 48.75 4.07 13.52
N LEU A 14 48.72 5.33 13.97
CA LEU A 14 47.51 6.00 14.39
C LEU A 14 46.53 6.24 13.23
N SER A 15 47.03 6.63 12.05
CA SER A 15 46.18 6.83 10.86
C SER A 15 45.60 5.52 10.33
N LEU A 16 46.35 4.43 10.33
CA LEU A 16 45.89 3.09 9.92
C LEU A 16 44.85 2.52 10.90
N GLY A 17 44.99 2.83 12.19
CA GLY A 17 44.01 2.44 13.21
C GLY A 17 42.68 3.19 13.04
N GLN A 18 42.73 4.48 12.73
CA GLN A 18 41.52 5.28 12.53
C GLN A 18 40.74 4.90 11.25
N THR A 19 41.43 4.59 10.16
CA THR A 19 40.79 4.16 8.90
C THR A 19 40.03 2.84 9.07
N LYS A 20 40.59 1.86 9.76
CA LYS A 20 39.91 0.59 10.04
C LYS A 20 38.65 0.76 10.88
N THR A 21 38.71 1.62 11.90
CA THR A 21 37.58 1.86 12.79
C THR A 21 36.44 2.58 12.08
N THR A 22 36.74 3.56 11.25
CA THR A 22 35.74 4.29 10.45
C THR A 22 35.08 3.39 9.41
N ASP A 23 35.83 2.51 8.77
CA ASP A 23 35.27 1.57 7.78
C ASP A 23 34.33 0.54 8.42
N VAL A 24 34.63 0.09 9.63
CA VAL A 24 33.76 -0.83 10.36
C VAL A 24 32.47 -0.14 10.78
N LEU A 25 32.55 1.07 11.33
CA LEU A 25 31.38 1.87 11.71
C LEU A 25 30.50 2.23 10.53
N TYR A 26 31.10 2.58 9.38
CA TYR A 26 30.37 2.87 8.15
C TYR A 26 29.61 1.64 7.63
N LYS A 27 30.22 0.46 7.64
CA LYS A 27 29.55 -0.79 7.25
C LYS A 27 28.43 -1.18 8.20
N GLU A 28 28.60 -0.97 9.49
CA GLU A 28 27.59 -1.29 10.50
C GLU A 28 26.38 -0.36 10.37
N ASN A 29 26.57 0.95 10.20
CA ASN A 29 25.50 1.90 9.95
C ASN A 29 24.72 1.56 8.68
N ASN A 30 25.39 1.29 7.56
CA ASN A 30 24.71 0.91 6.32
C ASN A 30 23.93 -0.42 6.45
N ARG A 31 24.38 -1.33 7.31
CA ARG A 31 23.67 -2.57 7.59
C ARG A 31 22.41 -2.33 8.41
N LEU A 32 22.49 -1.45 9.41
CA LEU A 32 21.33 -1.07 10.23
C LEU A 32 20.27 -0.33 9.40
N GLU A 33 20.67 0.67 8.62
CA GLU A 33 19.75 1.40 7.73
C GLU A 33 19.07 0.47 6.74
N ARG A 34 19.79 -0.50 6.18
CA ARG A 34 19.21 -1.49 5.26
C ARG A 34 18.20 -2.40 5.97
N SER A 35 18.52 -2.87 7.17
CA SER A 35 17.61 -3.73 7.94
C SER A 35 16.34 -2.99 8.39
N GLU A 36 16.45 -1.72 8.77
CA GLU A 36 15.28 -0.89 9.09
C GLU A 36 14.41 -0.64 7.85
N MET A 37 15.03 -0.41 6.69
CA MET A 37 14.32 -0.22 5.42
C MET A 37 13.61 -1.50 4.96
N GLU A 38 14.23 -2.66 5.10
CA GLU A 38 13.59 -3.96 4.81
C GLU A 38 12.40 -4.22 5.73
N ILE A 39 12.52 -3.93 7.03
CA ILE A 39 11.40 -4.09 7.99
C ILE A 39 10.24 -3.16 7.66
N VAL A 40 10.50 -1.93 7.25
CA VAL A 40 9.47 -0.97 6.86
C VAL A 40 8.74 -1.42 5.59
N VAL A 41 9.48 -1.88 4.57
CA VAL A 41 8.90 -2.38 3.32
C VAL A 41 8.05 -3.63 3.57
N ASP A 42 8.56 -4.59 4.35
CA ASP A 42 7.80 -5.80 4.68
C ASP A 42 6.50 -5.49 5.44
N ASN A 43 6.52 -4.54 6.36
CA ASN A 43 5.33 -4.14 7.11
C ASN A 43 4.32 -3.40 6.24
N GLU A 44 4.78 -2.59 5.29
CA GLU A 44 3.92 -1.88 4.35
C GLU A 44 3.24 -2.85 3.38
N ASP A 45 3.97 -3.82 2.86
CA ASP A 45 3.43 -4.88 1.99
C ASP A 45 2.45 -5.80 2.72
N ILE A 46 2.71 -6.15 3.98
CA ILE A 46 1.79 -6.95 4.81
C ILE A 46 0.49 -6.18 5.09
N ASN A 47 0.57 -4.91 5.43
CA ASN A 47 -0.60 -4.08 5.68
C ASN A 47 -1.43 -3.87 4.40
N ASN A 48 -0.78 -3.58 3.30
CA ASN A 48 -1.45 -3.44 2.00
C ASN A 48 -2.09 -4.76 1.57
N SER A 49 -1.38 -5.90 1.68
CA SER A 49 -1.94 -7.20 1.34
C SER A 49 -3.14 -7.60 2.18
N LYS A 50 -3.20 -7.14 3.43
CA LYS A 50 -4.31 -7.40 4.36
C LYS A 50 -5.52 -6.52 4.05
N LEU A 51 -5.30 -5.25 3.70
CA LEU A 51 -6.34 -4.32 3.29
C LEU A 51 -7.07 -4.79 2.03
N TYR A 52 -6.33 -5.37 1.06
CA TYR A 52 -6.89 -5.88 -0.19
C TYR A 52 -7.45 -7.32 -0.10
N LYS A 53 -7.16 -8.05 0.96
CA LYS A 53 -7.70 -9.40 1.18
C LYS A 53 -9.00 -9.43 1.96
N ASP A 54 -9.34 -8.36 2.67
CA ASP A 54 -10.58 -8.29 3.43
C ASP A 54 -11.76 -8.17 2.46
N PRO A 55 -12.80 -8.99 2.61
CA PRO A 55 -13.97 -8.99 1.74
C PRO A 55 -14.80 -7.69 1.83
N VAL A 56 -14.59 -6.93 2.88
CA VAL A 56 -15.21 -5.61 3.12
C VAL A 56 -14.11 -4.63 3.50
N ASN A 57 -13.90 -3.63 2.67
CA ASN A 57 -12.90 -2.60 2.87
C ASN A 57 -13.52 -1.19 2.75
N ILE A 58 -12.69 -0.17 2.80
CA ILE A 58 -13.17 1.22 2.68
C ILE A 58 -13.81 1.50 1.32
N TYR A 59 -13.39 0.81 0.27
CA TYR A 59 -13.97 0.94 -1.07
C TYR A 59 -15.38 0.38 -1.12
N SER A 60 -15.66 -0.72 -0.43
CA SER A 60 -17.01 -1.28 -0.29
C SER A 60 -18.01 -0.27 0.29
N ILE A 61 -17.57 0.55 1.26
CA ILE A 61 -18.37 1.66 1.79
C ILE A 61 -18.57 2.74 0.71
N GLY A 62 -17.54 3.04 -0.06
CA GLY A 62 -17.61 3.96 -1.20
C GLY A 62 -18.65 3.53 -2.24
N HIS A 63 -18.75 2.22 -2.54
CA HIS A 63 -19.74 1.64 -3.45
C HIS A 63 -21.18 1.91 -2.97
N ILE A 64 -21.47 1.76 -1.68
CA ILE A 64 -22.78 2.08 -1.10
C ILE A 64 -23.14 3.55 -1.34
N PHE A 65 -22.27 4.47 -0.97
CA PHE A 65 -22.53 5.90 -1.10
C PHE A 65 -22.65 6.35 -2.55
N PHE A 66 -21.82 5.82 -3.43
CA PHE A 66 -21.86 6.12 -4.86
C PHE A 66 -23.23 5.75 -5.46
N TRP A 67 -23.67 4.50 -5.26
CA TRP A 67 -24.92 4.03 -5.82
C TRP A 67 -26.15 4.61 -5.13
N TYR A 68 -26.06 4.92 -3.83
CA TYR A 68 -27.06 5.72 -3.16
C TYR A 68 -27.24 7.09 -3.84
N GLY A 69 -26.15 7.83 -4.06
CA GLY A 69 -26.19 9.12 -4.75
C GLY A 69 -26.70 9.01 -6.19
N MET A 70 -26.21 8.02 -6.96
CA MET A 70 -26.68 7.76 -8.33
C MET A 70 -28.16 7.47 -8.40
N SER A 71 -28.70 6.75 -7.45
CA SER A 71 -30.12 6.45 -7.39
C SER A 71 -31.02 7.69 -7.13
N GLN A 72 -30.46 8.73 -6.49
CA GLN A 72 -31.20 9.98 -6.18
C GLN A 72 -31.28 10.92 -7.40
N PHE A 73 -30.23 10.97 -8.23
CA PHE A 73 -30.09 11.99 -9.28
C PHE A 73 -30.38 11.50 -10.69
N SER A 74 -30.70 10.22 -10.87
CA SER A 74 -30.90 9.67 -12.21
C SER A 74 -32.08 8.72 -12.30
N GLU A 75 -32.64 8.61 -13.50
CA GLU A 75 -33.67 7.63 -13.84
C GLU A 75 -33.04 6.24 -14.15
N ILE A 76 -31.91 5.92 -13.51
CA ILE A 76 -31.25 4.63 -13.67
C ILE A 76 -32.17 3.53 -13.13
N GLU A 77 -32.49 2.58 -13.96
CA GLU A 77 -33.19 1.36 -13.58
C GLU A 77 -32.21 0.31 -13.01
N THR A 78 -32.73 -0.67 -12.28
CA THR A 78 -31.93 -1.74 -11.67
C THR A 78 -31.06 -2.49 -12.70
N GLN A 79 -31.56 -2.70 -13.91
CA GLN A 79 -30.79 -3.37 -14.97
C GLN A 79 -29.56 -2.57 -15.40
N HIS A 80 -29.69 -1.23 -15.51
CA HIS A 80 -28.56 -0.36 -15.84
C HIS A 80 -27.53 -0.34 -14.71
N MET A 81 -27.99 -0.27 -13.46
CA MET A 81 -27.13 -0.37 -12.28
C MET A 81 -26.32 -1.66 -12.28
N LEU A 82 -26.97 -2.81 -12.48
CA LEU A 82 -26.30 -4.11 -12.53
C LEU A 82 -25.30 -4.20 -13.69
N ALA A 83 -25.68 -3.72 -14.88
CA ALA A 83 -24.79 -3.75 -16.04
C ALA A 83 -23.53 -2.90 -15.81
N ILE A 84 -23.67 -1.70 -15.24
CA ILE A 84 -22.54 -0.81 -14.95
C ILE A 84 -21.68 -1.40 -13.83
N SER A 85 -22.31 -1.93 -12.77
CA SER A 85 -21.62 -2.54 -11.63
C SER A 85 -20.77 -3.75 -12.06
N LEU A 86 -21.36 -4.68 -12.82
CA LEU A 86 -20.65 -5.84 -13.35
C LEU A 86 -19.57 -5.43 -14.36
N GLY A 87 -19.85 -4.42 -15.21
CA GLY A 87 -18.88 -3.88 -16.16
C GLY A 87 -17.67 -3.28 -15.46
N TRP A 88 -17.85 -2.61 -14.32
CA TRP A 88 -16.78 -2.06 -13.51
C TRP A 88 -15.89 -3.17 -12.94
N GLU A 89 -16.48 -4.18 -12.30
CA GLU A 89 -15.74 -5.33 -11.76
C GLU A 89 -14.93 -6.08 -12.82
N LEU A 90 -15.51 -6.22 -14.02
CA LEU A 90 -14.79 -6.81 -15.16
C LEU A 90 -13.65 -5.92 -15.63
N LEU A 91 -13.84 -4.60 -15.68
CA LEU A 91 -12.81 -3.65 -16.07
C LEU A 91 -11.63 -3.70 -15.08
N GLU A 92 -11.90 -3.81 -13.80
CA GLU A 92 -10.87 -3.90 -12.76
C GLU A 92 -9.94 -5.11 -12.93
N LEU A 93 -10.41 -6.22 -13.51
CA LEU A 93 -9.56 -7.38 -13.80
C LEU A 93 -8.41 -7.06 -14.78
N TYR A 94 -8.55 -6.01 -15.57
CA TYR A 94 -7.56 -5.58 -16.57
C TYR A 94 -6.77 -4.35 -16.14
N LEU A 95 -7.16 -3.68 -15.06
CA LEU A 95 -6.48 -2.48 -14.59
C LEU A 95 -5.22 -2.85 -13.80
N PRO A 96 -4.07 -2.19 -14.06
CA PRO A 96 -2.81 -2.48 -13.38
C PRO A 96 -2.68 -1.78 -12.01
N TYR A 97 -3.76 -1.24 -11.47
CA TYR A 97 -3.76 -0.47 -10.22
C TYR A 97 -3.95 -1.37 -9.00
N GLU A 98 -3.39 -0.95 -7.87
CA GLU A 98 -3.45 -1.72 -6.62
C GLU A 98 -4.90 -1.91 -6.13
N PHE A 99 -5.76 -0.89 -6.25
CA PHE A 99 -7.17 -1.00 -5.86
C PHE A 99 -7.95 -2.03 -6.67
N ALA A 100 -7.48 -2.36 -7.87
CA ALA A 100 -8.12 -3.35 -8.75
C ALA A 100 -7.66 -4.80 -8.47
N LYS A 101 -6.59 -4.99 -7.69
CA LYS A 101 -6.01 -6.31 -7.33
C LYS A 101 -6.72 -6.97 -6.15
N GLU A 102 -8.00 -6.78 -6.03
CA GLU A 102 -8.83 -7.34 -4.96
C GLU A 102 -9.15 -8.82 -5.19
N SER A 103 -9.55 -9.51 -4.12
CA SER A 103 -9.98 -10.90 -4.21
C SER A 103 -11.31 -11.02 -4.98
N TYR A 104 -11.54 -12.14 -5.64
CA TYR A 104 -12.84 -12.40 -6.29
C TYR A 104 -14.02 -12.31 -5.32
N PHE A 105 -13.79 -12.66 -4.06
CA PHE A 105 -14.82 -12.56 -3.03
C PHE A 105 -15.16 -11.11 -2.69
N ASN A 106 -14.15 -10.23 -2.65
CA ASN A 106 -14.36 -8.80 -2.49
C ASN A 106 -15.23 -8.23 -3.62
N LYS A 107 -14.93 -8.57 -4.88
CA LYS A 107 -15.70 -8.12 -6.05
C LYS A 107 -17.18 -8.53 -5.98
N VAL A 108 -17.46 -9.74 -5.48
CA VAL A 108 -18.85 -10.18 -5.24
C VAL A 108 -19.50 -9.36 -4.13
N CYS A 109 -18.78 -9.04 -3.07
CA CYS A 109 -19.27 -8.18 -1.99
C CYS A 109 -19.54 -6.75 -2.49
N ASP A 110 -18.70 -6.21 -3.36
CA ASP A 110 -18.87 -4.86 -3.91
C ASP A 110 -20.11 -4.77 -4.81
N ILE A 111 -20.41 -5.79 -5.61
CA ILE A 111 -21.70 -5.88 -6.32
C ILE A 111 -22.88 -5.88 -5.35
N PHE A 112 -22.77 -6.61 -4.24
CA PHE A 112 -23.80 -6.61 -3.20
C PHE A 112 -23.99 -5.22 -2.56
N PHE A 113 -22.90 -4.53 -2.24
CA PHE A 113 -22.91 -3.18 -1.68
C PHE A 113 -23.44 -2.15 -2.69
N ASN A 114 -23.16 -2.31 -3.96
CA ASN A 114 -23.74 -1.52 -5.05
C ASN A 114 -25.26 -1.65 -5.07
N CYS A 115 -25.76 -2.87 -5.01
CA CYS A 115 -27.21 -3.13 -4.91
C CYS A 115 -27.80 -2.50 -3.67
N LEU A 116 -27.17 -2.69 -2.52
CA LEU A 116 -27.65 -2.15 -1.24
C LEU A 116 -27.79 -0.62 -1.28
N GLY A 117 -26.74 0.09 -1.71
CA GLY A 117 -26.75 1.54 -1.85
C GLY A 117 -27.86 2.02 -2.80
N PHE A 118 -27.99 1.37 -3.97
CA PHE A 118 -28.99 1.71 -4.97
C PHE A 118 -30.42 1.52 -4.45
N PHE A 119 -30.72 0.38 -3.81
CA PHE A 119 -32.07 0.13 -3.32
C PHE A 119 -32.46 1.01 -2.14
N ILE A 120 -31.53 1.30 -1.21
CA ILE A 120 -31.76 2.27 -0.12
C ILE A 120 -32.11 3.63 -0.71
N GLY A 121 -31.37 4.10 -1.70
CA GLY A 121 -31.64 5.37 -2.33
C GLY A 121 -32.99 5.41 -3.08
N LYS A 122 -33.34 4.37 -3.81
CA LYS A 122 -34.65 4.29 -4.51
C LYS A 122 -35.85 4.23 -3.54
N GLN A 123 -35.68 3.69 -2.34
CA GLN A 123 -36.74 3.68 -1.35
C GLN A 123 -37.07 5.06 -0.79
N GLN A 124 -36.11 5.97 -0.76
CA GLN A 124 -36.33 7.34 -0.26
C GLN A 124 -37.05 8.26 -1.25
N LEU A 125 -37.12 7.88 -2.52
CA LEU A 125 -37.78 8.63 -3.57
C LEU A 125 -39.29 8.32 -3.70
N LYS A 126 -39.79 7.36 -2.92
CA LYS A 126 -41.22 6.98 -2.85
C LYS A 126 -41.91 7.70 -1.74
#